data_85138c84f3c8f1521f27648b92d0a4ad
#
_entry.id   85138c84f3c8f1521f27648b92d0a4ad
#
_cell.length_a   1.000
_cell.length_b   1.000
_cell.length_c   1.000
_cell.angle_alpha   90.00
_cell.angle_beta   90.00
_cell.angle_gamma   90.00
#
_symmetry.space_group_name_H-M   'P 1'
#
loop_
_entity.id
_entity.type
_entity.pdbx_description
1 polymer ?
#
loop_
_entity_poly.entity_id
_entity_poly.type
_entity_poly.pdbx_seq_one_letter_code
_entity_poly.pdbx_strand_id
1 'polypeptide(L)'
;MGTILELNGIKKYYGKKEVLKGISLQVEEGQVISVLGPSGCGKSTLLNIIAGILPLDEGSVRIYGKEVSSHGKIVPIEARNINMVFQDFALWPHMKACDNILYGLKVRRVDKDEQEKRLREVVSLLHLEGLLNQFPAELSGGQQQR
;
A
#
# COMPACT_ATOMS: atom_id res chain seq x y z
N MET A 1 -15.10 -17.82 -5.69
CA MET A 1 -14.28 -16.61 -5.58
C MET A 1 -14.99 -15.68 -4.61
N GLY A 2 -14.30 -15.08 -3.66
CA GLY A 2 -14.92 -14.24 -2.64
C GLY A 2 -14.58 -12.79 -2.84
N THR A 3 -15.46 -11.88 -2.43
CA THR A 3 -15.21 -10.45 -2.44
C THR A 3 -14.13 -10.12 -1.41
N ILE A 4 -13.01 -9.52 -1.87
CA ILE A 4 -11.86 -9.15 -1.02
C ILE A 4 -11.89 -7.70 -0.59
N LEU A 5 -12.53 -6.80 -1.37
CA LEU A 5 -12.67 -5.39 -1.06
C LEU A 5 -14.09 -4.92 -1.40
N GLU A 6 -14.73 -4.24 -0.45
CA GLU A 6 -16.01 -3.58 -0.65
C GLU A 6 -15.91 -2.12 -0.22
N LEU A 7 -16.30 -1.23 -1.11
CA LEU A 7 -16.48 0.20 -0.85
C LEU A 7 -17.97 0.50 -0.94
N ASN A 8 -18.53 1.11 0.08
CA ASN A 8 -19.95 1.47 0.09
C ASN A 8 -20.10 2.96 0.36
N GLY A 9 -20.50 3.72 -0.66
CA GLY A 9 -20.85 5.13 -0.58
C GLY A 9 -19.74 6.03 -0.03
N ILE A 10 -18.49 5.80 -0.38
CA ILE A 10 -17.34 6.53 0.16
C ILE A 10 -17.41 8.00 -0.23
N LYS A 11 -17.53 8.89 0.76
CA LYS A 11 -17.40 10.32 0.58
C LYS A 11 -16.19 10.88 1.34
N LYS A 12 -15.57 11.91 0.76
CA LYS A 12 -14.46 12.63 1.35
C LYS A 12 -14.54 14.12 1.04
N TYR A 13 -14.42 14.92 2.07
CA TYR A 13 -14.42 16.36 1.98
C TYR A 13 -13.06 16.96 2.40
N TYR A 14 -12.64 18.01 1.73
CA TYR A 14 -11.54 18.88 2.14
C TYR A 14 -12.10 20.31 2.29
N GLY A 15 -12.42 20.69 3.51
CA GLY A 15 -13.19 21.90 3.78
C GLY A 15 -14.58 21.81 3.12
N LYS A 16 -14.88 22.74 2.22
CA LYS A 16 -16.16 22.75 1.48
C LYS A 16 -16.13 21.92 0.18
N LYS A 17 -14.97 21.39 -0.20
CA LYS A 17 -14.82 20.65 -1.47
C LYS A 17 -15.08 19.17 -1.25
N GLU A 18 -16.12 18.64 -1.87
CA GLU A 18 -16.37 17.21 -1.96
C GLU A 18 -15.47 16.60 -3.03
N VAL A 19 -14.53 15.74 -2.62
CA VAL A 19 -13.54 15.09 -3.51
C VAL A 19 -14.00 13.71 -3.91
N LEU A 20 -14.57 12.94 -2.99
CA LEU A 20 -15.22 11.66 -3.29
C LEU A 20 -16.71 11.79 -3.03
N LYS A 21 -17.52 11.42 -4.02
CA LYS A 21 -18.96 11.72 -4.08
C LYS A 21 -19.83 10.46 -4.00
N GLY A 22 -19.53 9.57 -3.04
CA GLY A 22 -20.30 8.35 -2.86
C GLY A 22 -19.80 7.20 -3.74
N ILE A 23 -18.49 6.90 -3.69
CA ILE A 23 -17.89 5.80 -4.47
C ILE A 23 -18.29 4.46 -3.87
N SER A 24 -18.84 3.58 -4.71
CA SER A 24 -19.12 2.19 -4.37
C SER A 24 -18.44 1.27 -5.39
N LEU A 25 -17.79 0.20 -4.89
CA LEU A 25 -17.05 -0.75 -5.70
C LEU A 25 -16.93 -2.08 -4.94
N GLN A 26 -17.01 -3.19 -5.65
CA GLN A 26 -16.64 -4.50 -5.14
C GLN A 26 -15.52 -5.08 -6.00
N VAL A 27 -14.55 -5.72 -5.34
CA VAL A 27 -13.41 -6.37 -5.98
C VAL A 27 -13.35 -7.80 -5.49
N GLU A 28 -13.28 -8.74 -6.43
CA GLU A 28 -13.13 -10.16 -6.14
C GLU A 28 -11.67 -10.59 -6.16
N GLU A 29 -11.39 -11.71 -5.56
CA GLU A 29 -10.07 -12.31 -5.53
C GLU A 29 -9.53 -12.53 -6.96
N GLY A 30 -8.28 -12.15 -7.19
CA GLY A 30 -7.61 -12.26 -8.49
C GLY A 30 -7.94 -11.13 -9.48
N GLN A 31 -8.85 -10.21 -9.17
CA GLN A 31 -9.14 -9.08 -10.06
C GLN A 31 -8.06 -8.00 -9.98
N VAL A 32 -7.80 -7.37 -11.14
CA VAL A 32 -6.99 -6.15 -11.26
C VAL A 32 -7.92 -5.00 -11.62
N ILE A 33 -7.94 -3.97 -10.80
CA ILE A 33 -8.77 -2.77 -10.99
C ILE A 33 -7.89 -1.58 -11.33
N SER A 34 -8.20 -0.90 -12.44
CA SER A 34 -7.57 0.35 -12.83
C SER A 34 -8.48 1.53 -12.51
N VAL A 35 -7.93 2.52 -11.76
CA VAL A 35 -8.63 3.77 -11.44
C VAL A 35 -8.10 4.88 -12.32
N LEU A 36 -8.91 5.33 -13.27
CA LEU A 36 -8.56 6.35 -14.26
C LEU A 36 -9.29 7.68 -13.98
N GLY A 37 -8.67 8.78 -14.37
CA GLY A 37 -9.24 10.11 -14.25
C GLY A 37 -8.18 11.21 -14.24
N PRO A 38 -8.59 12.48 -14.40
CA PRO A 38 -7.66 13.63 -14.42
C PRO A 38 -6.94 13.82 -13.09
N SER A 39 -5.87 14.62 -13.09
CA SER A 39 -5.20 14.99 -11.84
C SER A 39 -6.16 15.71 -10.89
N GLY A 40 -6.07 15.39 -9.60
CA GLY A 40 -6.91 16.00 -8.56
C GLY A 40 -8.34 15.49 -8.46
N CYS A 41 -8.75 14.44 -9.22
CA CYS A 41 -10.11 13.87 -9.14
C CYS A 41 -10.33 12.92 -7.95
N GLY A 42 -9.32 12.71 -7.08
CA GLY A 42 -9.47 11.92 -5.85
C GLY A 42 -8.94 10.49 -5.90
N LYS A 43 -8.23 10.06 -6.97
CA LYS A 43 -7.67 8.69 -7.06
C LYS A 43 -6.78 8.33 -5.87
N SER A 44 -5.79 9.16 -5.57
CA SER A 44 -4.89 8.94 -4.42
C SER A 44 -5.63 9.04 -3.09
N THR A 45 -6.64 9.92 -2.99
CA THR A 45 -7.52 10.01 -1.82
C THR A 45 -8.25 8.69 -1.56
N LEU A 46 -8.82 8.09 -2.61
CA LEU A 46 -9.51 6.81 -2.51
C LEU A 46 -8.55 5.69 -2.08
N LEU A 47 -7.37 5.59 -2.71
CA LEU A 47 -6.37 4.60 -2.35
C LEU A 47 -5.88 4.76 -0.90
N ASN A 48 -5.66 6.01 -0.44
CA ASN A 48 -5.26 6.29 0.94
C ASN A 48 -6.35 5.91 1.95
N ILE A 49 -7.64 6.06 1.62
CA ILE A 49 -8.75 5.60 2.45
C ILE A 49 -8.78 4.08 2.53
N ILE A 50 -8.63 3.39 1.39
CA ILE A 50 -8.55 1.93 1.34
C ILE A 50 -7.37 1.43 2.16
N ALA A 51 -6.23 2.09 2.05
CA ALA A 51 -5.02 1.74 2.81
C ALA A 51 -5.13 2.02 4.32
N GLY A 52 -6.04 2.91 4.76
CA GLY A 52 -6.15 3.29 6.17
C GLY A 52 -5.22 4.42 6.58
N ILE A 53 -4.66 5.14 5.62
CA ILE A 53 -3.83 6.33 5.84
C ILE A 53 -4.72 7.56 6.07
N LEU A 54 -5.87 7.61 5.39
CA LEU A 54 -6.81 8.73 5.45
C LEU A 54 -8.19 8.26 5.93
N PRO A 55 -8.83 8.94 6.89
CA PRO A 55 -10.20 8.65 7.25
C PRO A 55 -11.18 9.10 6.15
N LEU A 56 -12.25 8.32 5.97
CA LEU A 56 -13.41 8.73 5.19
C LEU A 56 -14.34 9.61 6.06
N ASP A 57 -15.23 10.36 5.41
CA ASP A 57 -16.22 11.18 6.11
C ASP A 57 -17.60 10.47 6.14
N GLU A 58 -17.97 9.77 5.05
CA GLU A 58 -19.16 8.94 4.98
C GLU A 58 -18.89 7.63 4.22
N GLY A 59 -19.70 6.62 4.49
CA GLY A 59 -19.58 5.30 3.84
C GLY A 59 -18.81 4.28 4.69
N SER A 60 -18.41 3.19 4.06
CA SER A 60 -17.62 2.14 4.71
C SER A 60 -16.68 1.40 3.76
N VAL A 61 -15.56 0.91 4.30
CA VAL A 61 -14.62 0.03 3.61
C VAL A 61 -14.59 -1.31 4.34
N ARG A 62 -14.75 -2.40 3.59
CA ARG A 62 -14.54 -3.76 4.10
C ARG A 62 -13.43 -4.45 3.31
N ILE A 63 -12.59 -5.19 4.02
CA ILE A 63 -11.53 -6.02 3.48
C ILE A 63 -11.71 -7.44 4.02
N TYR A 64 -11.82 -8.42 3.13
CA TYR A 64 -12.16 -9.82 3.47
C TYR A 64 -13.39 -9.90 4.40
N GLY A 65 -14.45 -9.16 4.08
CA GLY A 65 -15.70 -9.09 4.84
C GLY A 65 -15.62 -8.33 6.18
N LYS A 66 -14.42 -7.93 6.64
CA LYS A 66 -14.24 -7.16 7.89
C LYS A 66 -14.29 -5.67 7.60
N GLU A 67 -15.10 -4.92 8.34
CA GLU A 67 -15.14 -3.46 8.27
C GLU A 67 -13.86 -2.86 8.86
N VAL A 68 -13.07 -2.19 7.98
CA VAL A 68 -11.79 -1.56 8.33
C VAL A 68 -11.85 -0.04 8.39
N SER A 69 -12.87 0.59 7.79
CA SER A 69 -13.15 2.02 7.91
C SER A 69 -14.65 2.26 7.84
N SER A 70 -15.13 3.16 8.69
CA SER A 70 -16.46 3.79 8.65
C SER A 70 -16.37 5.15 9.32
N HIS A 71 -17.47 5.92 9.38
CA HIS A 71 -17.46 7.22 10.05
C HIS A 71 -16.94 7.10 11.49
N GLY A 72 -15.87 7.83 11.80
CA GLY A 72 -15.25 7.84 13.13
C GLY A 72 -14.43 6.57 13.49
N LYS A 73 -14.33 5.59 12.59
CA LYS A 73 -13.56 4.35 12.80
C LYS A 73 -12.55 4.15 11.69
N ILE A 74 -11.30 3.91 12.07
CA ILE A 74 -10.24 3.57 11.13
C ILE A 74 -9.35 2.49 11.75
N VAL A 75 -9.21 1.37 11.05
CA VAL A 75 -8.19 0.36 11.34
C VAL A 75 -6.91 0.81 10.65
N PRO A 76 -5.78 0.92 11.35
CA PRO A 76 -4.53 1.39 10.76
C PRO A 76 -3.99 0.41 9.70
N ILE A 77 -3.13 0.92 8.81
CA ILE A 77 -2.63 0.19 7.63
C ILE A 77 -1.95 -1.13 7.99
N GLU A 78 -1.16 -1.17 9.06
CA GLU A 78 -0.44 -2.35 9.53
C GLU A 78 -1.35 -3.50 9.97
N ALA A 79 -2.61 -3.19 10.33
CA ALA A 79 -3.60 -4.18 10.76
C ALA A 79 -4.58 -4.59 9.64
N ARG A 80 -4.46 -4.01 8.42
CA ARG A 80 -5.35 -4.31 7.28
C ARG A 80 -4.95 -5.51 6.46
N ASN A 81 -3.73 -6.01 6.65
CA ASN A 81 -3.14 -7.10 5.84
C ASN A 81 -3.16 -6.82 4.32
N ILE A 82 -2.86 -5.59 3.94
CA ILE A 82 -2.70 -5.13 2.56
C ILE A 82 -1.32 -4.49 2.39
N ASN A 83 -0.85 -4.40 1.15
CA ASN A 83 0.37 -3.66 0.82
C ASN A 83 0.01 -2.47 -0.07
N MET A 84 0.80 -1.40 0.01
CA MET A 84 0.68 -0.22 -0.83
C MET A 84 2.04 0.15 -1.39
N VAL A 85 2.10 0.38 -2.70
CA VAL A 85 3.27 0.95 -3.36
C VAL A 85 3.00 2.41 -3.60
N PHE A 86 3.83 3.27 -3.02
CA PHE A 86 3.74 4.72 -3.19
C PHE A 86 4.39 5.17 -4.50
N GLN A 87 3.99 6.33 -4.99
CA GLN A 87 4.52 6.89 -6.24
C GLN A 87 6.02 7.25 -6.13
N ASP A 88 6.48 7.61 -4.95
CA ASP A 88 7.88 7.91 -4.61
C ASP A 88 8.63 6.71 -4.03
N PHE A 89 8.05 5.49 -4.20
CA PHE A 89 8.54 4.21 -3.70
C PHE A 89 8.66 4.10 -2.17
N ALA A 90 8.56 5.19 -1.42
CA ALA A 90 8.64 5.28 0.05
C ALA A 90 9.84 4.53 0.66
N LEU A 91 10.98 4.55 -0.03
CA LEU A 91 12.21 3.95 0.47
C LEU A 91 12.79 4.78 1.61
N TRP A 92 13.34 4.12 2.63
CA TRP A 92 14.06 4.76 3.72
C TRP A 92 15.41 5.27 3.21
N PRO A 93 15.63 6.60 3.05
CA PRO A 93 16.82 7.12 2.37
C PRO A 93 18.12 6.91 3.15
N HIS A 94 18.02 6.72 4.45
CA HIS A 94 19.16 6.48 5.36
C HIS A 94 19.50 5.00 5.54
N MET A 95 18.76 4.11 4.89
CA MET A 95 18.99 2.67 4.92
C MET A 95 19.50 2.18 3.57
N LYS A 96 20.39 1.18 3.58
CA LYS A 96 20.80 0.47 2.38
C LYS A 96 19.65 -0.34 1.77
N ALA A 97 19.78 -0.73 0.50
CA ALA A 97 18.77 -1.53 -0.19
C ALA A 97 18.44 -2.83 0.58
N CYS A 98 19.44 -3.56 1.06
CA CYS A 98 19.20 -4.77 1.86
C CYS A 98 18.39 -4.49 3.13
N ASP A 99 18.63 -3.38 3.82
CA ASP A 99 17.89 -3.03 5.03
C ASP A 99 16.46 -2.59 4.74
N ASN A 100 16.24 -1.88 3.62
CA ASN A 100 14.91 -1.56 3.11
C ASN A 100 14.10 -2.83 2.85
N ILE A 101 14.67 -3.82 2.13
CA ILE A 101 14.03 -5.10 1.81
C ILE A 101 13.71 -5.88 3.09
N LEU A 102 14.66 -5.96 4.02
CA LEU A 102 14.52 -6.74 5.25
C LEU A 102 13.69 -6.05 6.33
N TYR A 103 13.37 -4.75 6.19
CA TYR A 103 12.75 -3.97 7.25
C TYR A 103 11.47 -4.61 7.81
N GLY A 104 10.56 -5.01 6.93
CA GLY A 104 9.30 -5.64 7.33
C GLY A 104 9.48 -6.96 8.07
N LEU A 105 10.49 -7.76 7.68
CA LEU A 105 10.80 -9.02 8.35
C LEU A 105 11.44 -8.77 9.73
N LYS A 106 12.30 -7.77 9.86
CA LYS A 106 12.91 -7.35 11.13
C LYS A 106 11.86 -6.87 12.12
N VAL A 107 10.91 -6.03 11.69
CA VAL A 107 9.81 -5.53 12.53
C VAL A 107 8.91 -6.69 13.01
N ARG A 108 8.66 -7.67 12.16
CA ARG A 108 7.89 -8.87 12.50
C ARG A 108 8.70 -9.91 13.29
N ARG A 109 9.97 -9.63 13.61
CA ARG A 109 10.89 -10.51 14.34
C ARG A 109 11.02 -11.91 13.72
N VAL A 110 11.03 -11.96 12.38
CA VAL A 110 11.29 -13.20 11.66
C VAL A 110 12.72 -13.65 11.95
N ASP A 111 12.93 -14.96 12.03
CA ASP A 111 14.25 -15.56 12.26
C ASP A 111 15.27 -15.14 11.19
N LYS A 112 16.55 -15.03 11.58
CA LYS A 112 17.63 -14.53 10.70
C LYS A 112 17.85 -15.41 9.48
N ASP A 113 17.81 -16.73 9.65
CA ASP A 113 18.04 -17.68 8.55
C ASP A 113 16.92 -17.55 7.50
N GLU A 114 15.69 -17.38 7.96
CA GLU A 114 14.54 -17.14 7.08
C GLU A 114 14.61 -15.74 6.42
N GLN A 115 15.09 -14.70 7.11
CA GLN A 115 15.34 -13.39 6.51
C GLN A 115 16.36 -13.49 5.37
N GLU A 116 17.49 -14.18 5.59
CA GLU A 116 18.52 -14.34 4.57
C GLU A 116 18.03 -15.17 3.38
N LYS A 117 17.25 -16.23 3.63
CA LYS A 117 16.65 -17.04 2.59
C LYS A 117 15.74 -16.20 1.69
N ARG A 118 14.80 -15.46 2.28
CA ARG A 118 13.87 -14.58 1.53
C ARG A 118 14.59 -13.46 0.81
N LEU A 119 15.63 -12.90 1.42
CA LEU A 119 16.46 -11.87 0.76
C LEU A 119 17.09 -12.44 -0.52
N ARG A 120 17.73 -13.61 -0.45
CA ARG A 120 18.33 -14.26 -1.63
C ARG A 120 17.29 -14.53 -2.74
N GLU A 121 16.11 -15.03 -2.37
CA GLU A 121 15.03 -15.30 -3.33
C GLU A 121 14.57 -14.03 -4.04
N VAL A 122 14.32 -12.95 -3.30
CA VAL A 122 13.88 -11.65 -3.86
C VAL A 122 14.97 -11.02 -4.71
N VAL A 123 16.23 -11.04 -4.24
CA VAL A 123 17.38 -10.49 -4.96
C VAL A 123 17.56 -11.17 -6.32
N SER A 124 17.47 -12.50 -6.35
CA SER A 124 17.56 -13.25 -7.60
C SER A 124 16.36 -12.98 -8.52
N LEU A 125 15.14 -12.96 -7.96
CA LEU A 125 13.92 -12.73 -8.74
C LEU A 125 13.89 -11.35 -9.41
N LEU A 126 14.39 -10.32 -8.72
CA LEU A 126 14.33 -8.93 -9.15
C LEU A 126 15.66 -8.42 -9.75
N HIS A 127 16.66 -9.29 -9.88
CA HIS A 127 18.00 -8.94 -10.39
C HIS A 127 18.62 -7.74 -9.64
N LEU A 128 18.71 -7.87 -8.30
CA LEU A 128 19.26 -6.84 -7.40
C LEU A 128 20.69 -7.17 -6.94
N GLU A 129 21.34 -8.16 -7.57
CA GLU A 129 22.73 -8.54 -7.27
C GLU A 129 23.66 -7.32 -7.43
N GLY A 130 24.52 -7.10 -6.46
CA GLY A 130 25.43 -5.96 -6.44
C GLY A 130 24.85 -4.62 -5.99
N LEU A 131 23.51 -4.53 -5.80
CA LEU A 131 22.86 -3.29 -5.38
C LEU A 131 22.57 -3.22 -3.87
N LEU A 132 22.68 -4.34 -3.15
CA LEU A 132 22.25 -4.48 -1.76
C LEU A 132 22.92 -3.51 -0.78
N ASN A 133 24.14 -3.07 -1.07
CA ASN A 133 24.92 -2.17 -0.22
C ASN A 133 24.72 -0.69 -0.58
N GLN A 134 23.99 -0.38 -1.64
CA GLN A 134 23.73 0.99 -2.08
C GLN A 134 22.58 1.62 -1.31
N PHE A 135 22.66 2.93 -1.14
CA PHE A 135 21.55 3.73 -0.62
C PHE A 135 20.57 4.09 -1.75
N PRO A 136 19.30 4.40 -1.44
CA PRO A 136 18.33 4.79 -2.46
C PRO A 136 18.81 5.88 -3.42
N ALA A 137 19.54 6.88 -2.94
CA ALA A 137 20.08 7.96 -3.76
C ALA A 137 21.10 7.51 -4.82
N GLU A 138 21.68 6.33 -4.66
CA GLU A 138 22.66 5.74 -5.58
C GLU A 138 22.01 4.83 -6.64
N LEU A 139 20.71 4.57 -6.49
CA LEU A 139 19.92 3.70 -7.35
C LEU A 139 19.16 4.52 -8.40
N SER A 140 19.08 4.01 -9.63
CA SER A 140 18.18 4.58 -10.64
C SER A 140 16.71 4.39 -10.25
N GLY A 141 15.80 5.21 -10.79
CA GLY A 141 14.37 5.08 -10.51
C GLY A 141 13.81 3.69 -10.79
N GLY A 142 14.24 3.03 -11.87
CA GLY A 142 13.85 1.65 -12.17
C GLY A 142 14.44 0.62 -11.20
N GLN A 143 15.61 0.89 -10.60
CA GLN A 143 16.20 0.06 -9.54
C GLN A 143 15.46 0.27 -8.21
N GLN A 144 15.06 1.50 -7.90
CA GLN A 144 14.26 1.81 -6.72
C GLN A 144 12.85 1.19 -6.78
N GLN A 145 12.28 1.09 -7.97
CA GLN A 145 10.95 0.51 -8.18
C GLN A 145 10.92 -1.01 -7.98
N ARG A 146 12.01 -1.70 -8.30
CA ARG A 146 12.18 -3.13 -8.08
C ARG A 146 12.37 -3.47 -6.61
#